data_f8a597fb5c956f2b2d9f66d88d3f41e0
#
_entry.id   f8a597fb5c956f2b2d9f66d88d3f41e0
#
_cell.length_a   1.000
_cell.length_b   1.000
_cell.length_c   1.000
_cell.angle_alpha   90.00
_cell.angle_beta   90.00
_cell.angle_gamma   90.00
#
_symmetry.space_group_name_H-M   'P 1'
#
loop_
_entity.id
_entity.type
_entity.pdbx_description
1 polymer ?
#
loop_
_entity_poly.entity_id
_entity_poly.type
_entity_poly.pdbx_seq_one_letter_code
_entity_poly.pdbx_strand_id
1 'polypeptide(L)'
;MYVLLVLVILILITLYKTAKIVPQKQAWIIERLGEYRQTLNAGLHILIPFIDKVAYQRDLKEMALDVPPQQCVTRDNITVTVDGILYLQVVDPVKASYGIQDYLYACSQLAQTTLRSEIGKLDLDRTFIERTSINSAICAEVDKASDPWGVKVTRYEIKTIEPPKSVKDAMEKQMRAEREKRAAIAESEGERQSRINRAEGEKQEAIAKSEGEKARRVNEAEGRAAEIRLVAEATAQGLREIAAATKEQGGMEAMNLRLAEQYIAEFGKIAKTGNTLVLPTDMANIAGFLKAATTVVKEVK
;
A
#
# COMPACT_ATOMS: atom_id res chain seq x y z
N MET A 1 20.88 13.91 -85.17
CA MET A 1 19.73 13.55 -84.34
C MET A 1 20.12 12.59 -83.18
N TYR A 2 20.77 11.44 -83.48
CA TYR A 2 21.16 10.45 -82.44
C TYR A 2 22.16 10.95 -81.40
N VAL A 3 23.16 11.75 -81.79
CA VAL A 3 24.15 12.33 -80.89
C VAL A 3 23.51 13.27 -79.87
N LEU A 4 22.55 14.08 -80.27
CA LEU A 4 21.83 15.00 -79.38
C LEU A 4 20.95 14.24 -78.40
N LEU A 5 20.31 13.16 -78.83
CA LEU A 5 19.52 12.26 -78.03
C LEU A 5 20.39 11.56 -76.95
N VAL A 6 21.56 11.05 -77.31
CA VAL A 6 22.52 10.44 -76.36
C VAL A 6 23.02 11.48 -75.38
N LEU A 7 23.27 12.72 -75.79
CA LEU A 7 23.71 13.79 -74.88
C LEU A 7 22.63 14.19 -73.87
N VAL A 8 21.37 14.26 -74.29
CA VAL A 8 20.22 14.52 -73.34
C VAL A 8 20.04 13.36 -72.36
N ILE A 9 20.14 12.11 -72.79
CA ILE A 9 20.07 10.96 -71.93
C ILE A 9 21.22 10.99 -70.88
N LEU A 10 22.40 11.32 -71.26
CA LEU A 10 23.57 11.41 -70.42
C LEU A 10 23.40 12.54 -69.35
N ILE A 11 22.86 13.69 -69.79
CA ILE A 11 22.51 14.78 -68.88
C ILE A 11 21.43 14.34 -67.89
N LEU A 12 20.40 13.66 -68.35
CA LEU A 12 19.34 13.15 -67.43
C LEU A 12 19.87 12.13 -66.43
N ILE A 13 20.75 11.23 -66.85
CA ILE A 13 21.40 10.24 -65.96
C ILE A 13 22.28 10.95 -64.90
N THR A 14 23.04 11.96 -65.35
CA THR A 14 23.88 12.72 -64.39
C THR A 14 23.04 13.49 -63.41
N LEU A 15 21.97 14.15 -63.82
CA LEU A 15 21.03 14.85 -62.93
C LEU A 15 20.37 13.89 -61.94
N TYR A 16 19.96 12.71 -62.38
CA TYR A 16 19.38 11.71 -61.51
C TYR A 16 20.38 11.19 -60.43
N LYS A 17 21.64 11.00 -60.78
CA LYS A 17 22.71 10.59 -59.87
C LYS A 17 23.16 11.70 -58.93
N THR A 18 22.90 12.98 -59.25
CA THR A 18 23.29 14.14 -58.49
C THR A 18 22.41 14.32 -57.24
N ALA A 19 21.11 14.05 -57.36
CA ALA A 19 20.17 14.19 -56.24
C ALA A 19 20.22 12.96 -55.31
N LYS A 20 20.48 13.19 -54.02
CA LYS A 20 20.44 12.15 -52.98
C LYS A 20 19.52 12.58 -51.85
N ILE A 21 18.64 11.69 -51.46
CA ILE A 21 17.72 11.90 -50.31
C ILE A 21 18.25 11.07 -49.14
N VAL A 22 18.56 11.76 -48.05
CA VAL A 22 19.02 11.14 -46.79
C VAL A 22 17.80 10.97 -45.87
N PRO A 23 17.51 9.74 -45.40
CA PRO A 23 16.43 9.48 -44.47
C PRO A 23 16.63 10.17 -43.13
N GLN A 24 15.54 10.36 -42.37
CA GLN A 24 15.58 10.84 -40.98
C GLN A 24 16.41 9.92 -40.09
N LYS A 25 17.20 10.54 -39.18
CA LYS A 25 18.08 9.81 -38.23
C LYS A 25 19.17 8.99 -38.95
N GLN A 26 19.56 9.38 -40.17
CA GLN A 26 20.78 8.91 -40.81
C GLN A 26 21.70 10.08 -41.13
N ALA A 27 23.00 9.82 -41.08
CA ALA A 27 24.05 10.73 -41.54
C ALA A 27 24.92 10.02 -42.55
N TRP A 28 25.10 10.67 -43.73
CA TRP A 28 25.95 10.13 -44.80
C TRP A 28 27.22 10.98 -44.90
N ILE A 29 28.35 10.30 -44.91
CA ILE A 29 29.66 10.93 -44.98
C ILE A 29 30.10 10.93 -46.40
N ILE A 30 30.43 12.11 -46.92
CA ILE A 30 30.85 12.31 -48.32
C ILE A 30 32.35 12.54 -48.36
N GLU A 31 33.01 11.73 -49.17
CA GLU A 31 34.41 11.91 -49.54
C GLU A 31 34.50 12.47 -50.94
N ARG A 32 35.45 13.39 -51.13
CA ARG A 32 35.84 13.92 -52.43
C ARG A 32 37.28 13.56 -52.70
N LEU A 33 37.51 12.71 -53.66
CA LEU A 33 38.88 12.21 -54.00
C LEU A 33 39.64 11.61 -52.82
N GLY A 34 38.89 10.97 -51.88
CA GLY A 34 39.50 10.33 -50.72
C GLY A 34 39.61 11.22 -49.46
N GLU A 35 39.25 12.49 -49.54
CA GLU A 35 39.24 13.40 -48.43
C GLU A 35 37.80 13.66 -47.93
N TYR A 36 37.61 13.76 -46.59
CA TYR A 36 36.34 14.13 -45.98
C TYR A 36 35.90 15.51 -46.46
N ARG A 37 34.72 15.59 -47.05
CA ARG A 37 34.18 16.87 -47.53
C ARG A 37 33.08 17.44 -46.63
N GLN A 38 32.05 16.64 -46.37
CA GLN A 38 30.90 17.06 -45.56
C GLN A 38 30.07 15.87 -45.10
N THR A 39 29.27 16.11 -44.04
CA THR A 39 28.27 15.17 -43.60
C THR A 39 26.88 15.62 -44.03
N LEU A 40 26.14 14.74 -44.70
CA LEU A 40 24.77 15.00 -45.10
C LEU A 40 23.82 14.54 -44.01
N ASN A 41 23.06 15.49 -43.48
CA ASN A 41 21.95 15.21 -42.56
C ASN A 41 20.69 14.87 -43.36
N ALA A 42 19.57 14.51 -42.66
CA ALA A 42 18.31 14.21 -43.30
C ALA A 42 17.83 15.33 -44.24
N GLY A 43 17.42 14.97 -45.43
CA GLY A 43 16.93 15.91 -46.45
C GLY A 43 17.42 15.61 -47.85
N LEU A 44 17.13 16.52 -48.80
CA LEU A 44 17.56 16.46 -50.18
C LEU A 44 18.92 17.19 -50.34
N HIS A 45 19.88 16.50 -50.89
CA HIS A 45 21.23 17.02 -51.14
C HIS A 45 21.66 16.82 -52.59
N ILE A 46 22.45 17.76 -53.08
CA ILE A 46 22.99 17.73 -54.43
C ILE A 46 24.49 17.40 -54.35
N LEU A 47 24.90 16.31 -54.94
CA LEU A 47 26.29 15.84 -54.99
C LEU A 47 26.85 15.97 -56.42
N ILE A 48 28.16 16.18 -56.52
CA ILE A 48 28.81 16.18 -57.86
C ILE A 48 29.07 14.72 -58.24
N PRO A 49 28.40 14.22 -59.27
CA PRO A 49 28.59 12.84 -59.70
C PRO A 49 30.03 12.59 -60.15
N PHE A 50 30.53 11.38 -59.93
CA PHE A 50 31.89 10.89 -60.20
C PHE A 50 32.99 11.43 -59.25
N ILE A 51 32.84 12.59 -58.63
CA ILE A 51 33.84 13.19 -57.73
C ILE A 51 33.46 12.93 -56.26
N ASP A 52 32.18 13.13 -55.92
CA ASP A 52 31.68 12.93 -54.58
C ASP A 52 31.20 11.47 -54.39
N LYS A 53 31.74 10.80 -53.37
CA LYS A 53 31.39 9.43 -53.03
C LYS A 53 30.78 9.37 -51.64
N VAL A 54 29.68 8.64 -51.49
CA VAL A 54 29.17 8.30 -50.14
C VAL A 54 30.08 7.21 -49.58
N ALA A 55 30.95 7.56 -48.65
CA ALA A 55 31.90 6.64 -48.02
C ALA A 55 31.25 5.82 -46.94
N TYR A 56 30.51 6.48 -46.03
CA TYR A 56 29.86 5.84 -44.91
C TYR A 56 28.42 6.31 -44.75
N GLN A 57 27.56 5.38 -44.32
CA GLN A 57 26.18 5.67 -43.91
C GLN A 57 26.04 5.23 -42.46
N ARG A 58 25.73 6.16 -41.55
CA ARG A 58 25.61 5.90 -40.11
C ARG A 58 24.16 6.13 -39.70
N ASP A 59 23.61 5.15 -38.94
CA ASP A 59 22.34 5.32 -38.27
C ASP A 59 22.57 6.08 -36.93
N LEU A 60 21.79 7.11 -36.69
CA LEU A 60 21.81 7.94 -35.50
C LEU A 60 20.76 7.55 -34.47
N LYS A 61 20.07 6.44 -34.74
CA LYS A 61 19.14 5.87 -33.73
C LYS A 61 19.91 5.12 -32.66
N GLU A 62 19.32 5.04 -31.49
CA GLU A 62 19.80 4.13 -30.46
C GLU A 62 19.67 2.68 -30.95
N MET A 63 20.71 1.91 -30.76
CA MET A 63 20.74 0.49 -31.10
C MET A 63 21.14 -0.34 -29.88
N ALA A 64 20.61 -1.56 -29.83
CA ALA A 64 20.99 -2.56 -28.86
C ALA A 64 22.07 -3.46 -29.44
N LEU A 65 23.21 -3.55 -28.79
CA LEU A 65 24.32 -4.43 -29.13
C LEU A 65 24.38 -5.57 -28.12
N ASP A 66 24.24 -6.79 -28.59
CA ASP A 66 24.38 -7.97 -27.74
C ASP A 66 25.87 -8.18 -27.42
N VAL A 67 26.18 -8.27 -26.12
CA VAL A 67 27.54 -8.52 -25.62
C VAL A 67 27.67 -10.03 -25.37
N PRO A 68 28.54 -10.73 -26.09
CA PRO A 68 28.66 -12.18 -26.01
C PRO A 68 28.95 -12.66 -24.57
N PRO A 69 28.45 -13.86 -24.20
CA PRO A 69 28.72 -14.46 -22.92
C PRO A 69 30.22 -14.63 -22.68
N GLN A 70 30.67 -14.30 -21.46
CA GLN A 70 32.04 -14.50 -21.05
C GLN A 70 32.15 -15.07 -19.64
N GLN A 71 33.22 -15.78 -19.39
CA GLN A 71 33.56 -16.30 -18.06
C GLN A 71 34.25 -15.22 -17.24
N CYS A 72 33.72 -14.97 -16.07
CA CYS A 72 34.29 -14.07 -15.05
C CYS A 72 34.52 -14.86 -13.77
N VAL A 73 35.47 -14.43 -12.97
CA VAL A 73 35.74 -15.02 -11.64
C VAL A 73 35.40 -13.96 -10.60
N THR A 74 34.50 -14.30 -9.70
CA THR A 74 34.10 -13.43 -8.59
C THR A 74 35.16 -13.35 -7.51
N ARG A 75 35.05 -12.43 -6.55
CA ARG A 75 36.01 -12.26 -5.46
C ARG A 75 36.12 -13.50 -4.58
N ASP A 76 35.05 -14.25 -4.41
CA ASP A 76 34.98 -15.53 -3.70
C ASP A 76 35.42 -16.74 -4.54
N ASN A 77 36.11 -16.45 -5.67
CA ASN A 77 36.73 -17.44 -6.55
C ASN A 77 35.75 -18.41 -7.25
N ILE A 78 34.53 -17.95 -7.51
CA ILE A 78 33.54 -18.72 -8.26
C ILE A 78 33.53 -18.23 -9.72
N THR A 79 33.64 -19.16 -10.67
CA THR A 79 33.55 -18.85 -12.10
C THR A 79 32.11 -18.74 -12.50
N VAL A 80 31.70 -17.58 -13.07
CA VAL A 80 30.35 -17.33 -13.56
C VAL A 80 30.38 -16.99 -15.05
N THR A 81 29.39 -17.41 -15.81
CA THR A 81 29.17 -16.96 -17.18
C THR A 81 28.18 -15.82 -17.17
N VAL A 82 28.58 -14.68 -17.74
CA VAL A 82 27.75 -13.46 -17.75
C VAL A 82 27.66 -12.93 -19.16
N ASP A 83 26.45 -12.56 -19.58
CA ASP A 83 26.11 -11.88 -20.81
C ASP A 83 25.33 -10.60 -20.54
N GLY A 84 25.29 -9.71 -21.53
CA GLY A 84 24.58 -8.44 -21.39
C GLY A 84 24.22 -7.79 -22.71
N ILE A 85 23.54 -6.68 -22.60
CA ILE A 85 23.12 -5.84 -23.74
C ILE A 85 23.61 -4.43 -23.50
N LEU A 86 24.29 -3.87 -24.48
CA LEU A 86 24.75 -2.49 -24.48
C LEU A 86 23.86 -1.65 -25.41
N TYR A 87 23.32 -0.57 -24.89
CA TYR A 87 22.57 0.41 -25.68
C TYR A 87 23.47 1.58 -26.01
N LEU A 88 23.61 1.88 -27.29
CA LEU A 88 24.48 2.93 -27.76
C LEU A 88 23.86 3.71 -28.93
N GLN A 89 24.32 4.94 -29.11
CA GLN A 89 23.89 5.84 -30.16
C GLN A 89 25.11 6.57 -30.75
N VAL A 90 25.15 6.69 -32.08
CA VAL A 90 26.15 7.53 -32.72
C VAL A 90 25.72 9.00 -32.61
N VAL A 91 26.58 9.81 -31.97
CA VAL A 91 26.37 11.25 -31.80
C VAL A 91 27.17 12.03 -32.88
N ASP A 92 28.42 11.63 -33.08
CA ASP A 92 29.27 12.23 -34.10
C ASP A 92 29.60 11.16 -35.19
N PRO A 93 28.93 11.22 -36.36
CA PRO A 93 29.12 10.25 -37.41
C PRO A 93 30.53 10.31 -38.02
N VAL A 94 31.20 11.45 -37.98
CA VAL A 94 32.58 11.64 -38.50
C VAL A 94 33.56 10.87 -37.66
N LYS A 95 33.51 11.11 -36.32
CA LYS A 95 34.37 10.38 -35.38
C LYS A 95 34.07 8.88 -35.40
N ALA A 96 32.80 8.48 -35.53
CA ALA A 96 32.41 7.07 -35.60
C ALA A 96 32.86 6.35 -36.89
N SER A 97 33.23 7.12 -37.90
CA SER A 97 33.68 6.53 -39.21
C SER A 97 35.18 6.58 -39.42
N TYR A 98 35.87 7.58 -38.85
CA TYR A 98 37.32 7.76 -39.02
C TYR A 98 38.11 7.57 -37.76
N GLY A 99 37.50 7.67 -36.55
CA GLY A 99 38.17 7.55 -35.27
C GLY A 99 38.52 6.11 -34.90
N ILE A 100 37.73 5.15 -35.37
CA ILE A 100 37.93 3.72 -35.11
C ILE A 100 37.40 2.89 -36.28
N GLN A 101 37.98 1.72 -36.52
CA GLN A 101 37.59 0.84 -37.60
C GLN A 101 36.19 0.26 -37.40
N ASP A 102 35.92 -0.27 -36.22
CA ASP A 102 34.63 -0.85 -35.83
C ASP A 102 34.32 -0.49 -34.39
N TYR A 103 33.48 0.54 -34.19
CA TYR A 103 33.07 1.00 -32.87
C TYR A 103 32.17 0.00 -32.16
N LEU A 104 31.38 -0.81 -32.92
CA LEU A 104 30.51 -1.82 -32.30
C LEU A 104 31.33 -2.92 -31.63
N TYR A 105 32.29 -3.44 -32.40
CA TYR A 105 33.23 -4.44 -31.83
C TYR A 105 34.01 -3.88 -30.66
N ALA A 106 34.57 -2.67 -30.78
CA ALA A 106 35.34 -2.07 -29.72
C ALA A 106 34.50 -1.83 -28.43
N CYS A 107 33.28 -1.29 -28.56
CA CYS A 107 32.37 -1.11 -27.43
C CYS A 107 32.00 -2.46 -26.77
N SER A 108 31.78 -3.51 -27.56
CA SER A 108 31.53 -4.86 -27.05
C SER A 108 32.71 -5.40 -26.25
N GLN A 109 33.94 -5.25 -26.77
CA GLN A 109 35.17 -5.69 -26.08
C GLN A 109 35.41 -4.88 -24.78
N LEU A 110 35.18 -3.57 -24.80
CA LEU A 110 35.25 -2.75 -23.61
C LEU A 110 34.22 -3.18 -22.56
N ALA A 111 32.98 -3.39 -22.96
CA ALA A 111 31.95 -3.86 -22.07
C ALA A 111 32.31 -5.20 -21.43
N GLN A 112 32.85 -6.15 -22.19
CA GLN A 112 33.31 -7.45 -21.68
C GLN A 112 34.45 -7.31 -20.65
N THR A 113 35.45 -6.46 -20.96
CA THR A 113 36.60 -6.29 -20.07
C THR A 113 36.24 -5.56 -18.78
N THR A 114 35.38 -4.54 -18.89
CA THR A 114 34.86 -3.81 -17.73
C THR A 114 33.95 -4.68 -16.89
N LEU A 115 33.05 -5.45 -17.52
CA LEU A 115 32.21 -6.43 -16.81
C LEU A 115 33.05 -7.43 -16.00
N ARG A 116 34.12 -7.99 -16.59
CA ARG A 116 35.02 -8.90 -15.89
C ARG A 116 35.67 -8.24 -14.67
N SER A 117 36.07 -6.97 -14.82
CA SER A 117 36.67 -6.21 -13.72
C SER A 117 35.65 -5.95 -12.59
N GLU A 118 34.41 -5.55 -12.91
CA GLU A 118 33.38 -5.25 -11.92
C GLU A 118 32.90 -6.52 -11.18
N ILE A 119 32.67 -7.62 -11.90
CA ILE A 119 32.33 -8.91 -11.29
C ILE A 119 33.45 -9.41 -10.36
N GLY A 120 34.71 -9.21 -10.74
CA GLY A 120 35.86 -9.62 -9.91
C GLY A 120 36.00 -8.87 -8.58
N LYS A 121 35.33 -7.74 -8.41
CA LYS A 121 35.32 -6.97 -7.16
C LYS A 121 34.29 -7.46 -6.14
N LEU A 122 33.30 -8.22 -6.59
CA LEU A 122 32.13 -8.60 -5.82
C LEU A 122 32.08 -10.10 -5.56
N ASP A 123 31.46 -10.49 -4.43
CA ASP A 123 31.10 -11.87 -4.14
C ASP A 123 29.89 -12.27 -4.98
N LEU A 124 29.69 -13.57 -5.21
CA LEU A 124 28.62 -14.08 -6.04
C LEU A 124 27.24 -13.56 -5.61
N ASP A 125 26.92 -13.61 -4.33
CA ASP A 125 25.62 -13.16 -3.81
C ASP A 125 25.38 -11.67 -4.10
N ARG A 126 26.43 -10.84 -3.97
CA ARG A 126 26.36 -9.41 -4.28
C ARG A 126 26.17 -9.13 -5.76
N THR A 127 26.74 -9.93 -6.65
CA THR A 127 26.55 -9.78 -8.09
C THR A 127 25.08 -9.91 -8.50
N PHE A 128 24.30 -10.71 -7.79
CA PHE A 128 22.84 -10.80 -8.04
C PHE A 128 22.06 -9.62 -7.47
N ILE A 129 22.50 -9.06 -6.37
CA ILE A 129 21.80 -7.97 -5.66
C ILE A 129 22.15 -6.61 -6.25
N GLU A 130 23.41 -6.38 -6.57
CA GLU A 130 23.96 -5.07 -6.99
C GLU A 130 24.03 -4.89 -8.50
N ARG A 131 23.16 -5.56 -9.28
CA ARG A 131 23.14 -5.47 -10.75
C ARG A 131 23.05 -4.03 -11.25
N THR A 132 22.25 -3.20 -10.61
CA THR A 132 22.10 -1.79 -10.99
C THR A 132 23.39 -1.00 -10.84
N SER A 133 24.16 -1.27 -9.78
CA SER A 133 25.46 -0.63 -9.55
C SER A 133 26.49 -1.08 -10.59
N ILE A 134 26.51 -2.39 -10.89
CA ILE A 134 27.39 -2.96 -11.94
C ILE A 134 27.04 -2.37 -13.31
N ASN A 135 25.76 -2.33 -13.67
CA ASN A 135 25.29 -1.76 -14.93
C ASN A 135 25.71 -0.30 -15.10
N SER A 136 25.56 0.51 -14.05
CA SER A 136 25.93 1.92 -14.09
C SER A 136 27.44 2.13 -14.15
N ALA A 137 28.23 1.31 -13.46
CA ALA A 137 29.69 1.37 -13.52
C ALA A 137 30.24 1.00 -14.92
N ILE A 138 29.69 -0.09 -15.51
CA ILE A 138 30.05 -0.49 -16.86
C ILE A 138 29.65 0.59 -17.89
N CYS A 139 28.43 1.11 -17.79
CA CYS A 139 27.93 2.17 -18.68
C CYS A 139 28.85 3.38 -18.62
N ALA A 140 29.22 3.88 -17.44
CA ALA A 140 30.06 5.04 -17.27
C ALA A 140 31.47 4.85 -17.83
N GLU A 141 32.07 3.67 -17.62
CA GLU A 141 33.44 3.39 -18.08
C GLU A 141 33.48 3.20 -19.61
N VAL A 142 32.49 2.51 -20.18
CA VAL A 142 32.40 2.32 -21.64
C VAL A 142 32.04 3.64 -22.34
N ASP A 143 31.12 4.45 -21.78
CA ASP A 143 30.76 5.78 -22.33
C ASP A 143 31.99 6.69 -22.38
N LYS A 144 32.76 6.76 -21.30
CA LYS A 144 34.00 7.54 -21.24
C LYS A 144 35.01 7.08 -22.30
N ALA A 145 35.16 5.78 -22.51
CA ALA A 145 36.09 5.23 -23.48
C ALA A 145 35.62 5.38 -24.92
N SER A 146 34.30 5.45 -25.18
CA SER A 146 33.71 5.58 -26.51
C SER A 146 33.53 7.04 -26.97
N ASP A 147 33.62 8.02 -26.07
CA ASP A 147 33.49 9.45 -26.38
C ASP A 147 34.43 9.94 -27.51
N PRO A 148 35.73 9.57 -27.54
CA PRO A 148 36.60 9.92 -28.66
C PRO A 148 36.13 9.41 -30.02
N TRP A 149 35.35 8.35 -30.05
CA TRP A 149 34.77 7.76 -31.25
C TRP A 149 33.41 8.36 -31.63
N GLY A 150 32.91 9.36 -30.87
CA GLY A 150 31.64 10.00 -31.13
C GLY A 150 30.43 9.08 -30.93
N VAL A 151 30.57 8.05 -30.10
CA VAL A 151 29.53 7.09 -29.73
C VAL A 151 29.18 7.30 -28.27
N LYS A 152 27.91 7.48 -28.00
CA LYS A 152 27.38 7.60 -26.63
C LYS A 152 26.76 6.29 -26.19
N VAL A 153 27.18 5.80 -25.04
CA VAL A 153 26.56 4.67 -24.38
C VAL A 153 25.48 5.20 -23.43
N THR A 154 24.25 4.77 -23.69
CA THR A 154 23.08 5.22 -22.92
C THR A 154 22.85 4.32 -21.72
N ARG A 155 23.04 3.00 -21.90
CA ARG A 155 22.71 2.01 -20.87
C ARG A 155 23.44 0.69 -21.15
N TYR A 156 23.79 0.01 -20.10
CA TYR A 156 24.21 -1.40 -20.10
C TYR A 156 23.31 -2.22 -19.20
N GLU A 157 22.92 -3.42 -19.61
CA GLU A 157 22.11 -4.31 -18.81
C GLU A 157 22.66 -5.74 -18.85
N ILE A 158 22.89 -6.29 -17.67
CA ILE A 158 23.21 -7.70 -17.51
C ILE A 158 21.95 -8.52 -17.82
N LYS A 159 22.07 -9.43 -18.81
CA LYS A 159 20.99 -10.31 -19.23
C LYS A 159 20.92 -11.54 -18.31
N THR A 160 22.03 -12.27 -18.20
CA THR A 160 22.11 -13.51 -17.43
C THR A 160 23.40 -13.57 -16.61
N ILE A 161 23.34 -14.17 -15.42
CA ILE A 161 24.50 -14.55 -14.62
C ILE A 161 24.32 -16.03 -14.27
N GLU A 162 25.14 -16.89 -14.85
CA GLU A 162 25.05 -18.34 -14.67
C GLU A 162 26.26 -18.86 -13.91
N PRO A 163 26.09 -19.24 -12.63
CA PRO A 163 27.11 -19.94 -11.88
C PRO A 163 27.17 -21.41 -12.29
N PRO A 164 28.27 -22.15 -11.96
CA PRO A 164 28.36 -23.59 -12.16
C PRO A 164 27.20 -24.32 -11.48
N LYS A 165 26.76 -25.42 -12.07
CA LYS A 165 25.61 -26.19 -11.58
C LYS A 165 25.76 -26.63 -10.11
N SER A 166 26.94 -27.04 -9.69
CA SER A 166 27.21 -27.43 -8.31
C SER A 166 26.99 -26.30 -7.30
N VAL A 167 27.37 -25.07 -7.66
CA VAL A 167 27.16 -23.86 -6.85
C VAL A 167 25.68 -23.49 -6.83
N LYS A 168 25.02 -23.54 -7.98
CA LYS A 168 23.57 -23.27 -8.10
C LYS A 168 22.77 -24.21 -7.21
N ASP A 169 23.04 -25.52 -7.26
CA ASP A 169 22.35 -26.54 -6.44
C ASP A 169 22.60 -26.30 -4.92
N ALA A 170 23.82 -25.88 -4.54
CA ALA A 170 24.16 -25.54 -3.16
C ALA A 170 23.41 -24.28 -2.69
N MET A 171 23.39 -23.23 -3.51
CA MET A 171 22.63 -21.99 -3.23
C MET A 171 21.13 -22.23 -3.10
N GLU A 172 20.55 -23.07 -3.98
CA GLU A 172 19.14 -23.42 -3.90
C GLU A 172 18.79 -24.12 -2.58
N LYS A 173 19.66 -25.06 -2.13
CA LYS A 173 19.48 -25.72 -0.83
C LYS A 173 19.58 -24.74 0.33
N GLN A 174 20.59 -23.88 0.31
CA GLN A 174 20.78 -22.84 1.35
C GLN A 174 19.59 -21.88 1.40
N MET A 175 19.15 -21.38 0.24
CA MET A 175 18.00 -20.48 0.15
C MET A 175 16.70 -21.13 0.61
N ARG A 176 16.50 -22.42 0.32
CA ARG A 176 15.35 -23.19 0.82
C ARG A 176 15.37 -23.27 2.34
N ALA A 177 16.51 -23.69 2.93
CA ALA A 177 16.65 -23.78 4.37
C ALA A 177 16.47 -22.44 5.09
N GLU A 178 16.98 -21.35 4.49
CA GLU A 178 16.79 -20.02 5.05
C GLU A 178 15.33 -19.54 4.96
N ARG A 179 14.63 -19.84 3.86
CA ARG A 179 13.19 -19.54 3.72
C ARG A 179 12.36 -20.34 4.72
N GLU A 180 12.66 -21.62 4.89
CA GLU A 180 11.99 -22.47 5.88
C GLU A 180 12.21 -21.96 7.31
N LYS A 181 13.45 -21.57 7.65
CA LYS A 181 13.77 -20.94 8.93
C LYS A 181 12.99 -19.64 9.15
N ARG A 182 12.98 -18.73 8.15
CA ARG A 182 12.22 -17.46 8.24
C ARG A 182 10.73 -17.71 8.35
N ALA A 183 10.19 -18.68 7.63
CA ALA A 183 8.78 -19.06 7.72
C ALA A 183 8.41 -19.56 9.12
N ALA A 184 9.22 -20.47 9.69
CA ALA A 184 9.01 -20.98 11.05
C ALA A 184 9.09 -19.89 12.12
N ILE A 185 10.03 -18.93 11.98
CA ILE A 185 10.13 -17.78 12.88
C ILE A 185 8.88 -16.90 12.77
N ALA A 186 8.47 -16.55 11.54
CA ALA A 186 7.31 -15.70 11.30
C ALA A 186 6.01 -16.35 11.80
N GLU A 187 5.84 -17.66 11.61
CA GLU A 187 4.73 -18.44 12.15
C GLU A 187 4.68 -18.39 13.67
N SER A 188 5.82 -18.67 14.32
CA SER A 188 5.96 -18.65 15.78
C SER A 188 5.68 -17.25 16.37
N GLU A 189 6.19 -16.19 15.72
CA GLU A 189 5.91 -14.80 16.11
C GLU A 189 4.44 -14.45 15.90
N GLY A 190 3.83 -14.88 14.81
CA GLY A 190 2.40 -14.71 14.53
C GLY A 190 1.52 -15.38 15.57
N GLU A 191 1.83 -16.62 15.94
CA GLU A 191 1.12 -17.34 17.00
C GLU A 191 1.27 -16.65 18.36
N ARG A 192 2.50 -16.21 18.71
CA ARG A 192 2.74 -15.47 19.94
C ARG A 192 1.91 -14.17 19.98
N GLN A 193 1.94 -13.40 18.90
CA GLN A 193 1.19 -12.15 18.80
C GLN A 193 -0.32 -12.40 18.85
N SER A 194 -0.81 -13.45 18.20
CA SER A 194 -2.21 -13.85 18.24
C SER A 194 -2.68 -14.18 19.67
N ARG A 195 -1.84 -14.92 20.42
CA ARG A 195 -2.14 -15.23 21.84
C ARG A 195 -2.16 -13.98 22.73
N ILE A 196 -1.21 -13.05 22.51
CA ILE A 196 -1.18 -11.79 23.24
C ILE A 196 -2.44 -10.97 22.95
N ASN A 197 -2.77 -10.79 21.66
CA ASN A 197 -3.94 -10.02 21.24
C ASN A 197 -5.25 -10.61 21.77
N ARG A 198 -5.36 -11.95 21.81
CA ARG A 198 -6.53 -12.64 22.37
C ARG A 198 -6.64 -12.40 23.87
N ALA A 199 -5.55 -12.57 24.61
CA ALA A 199 -5.54 -12.32 26.05
C ALA A 199 -5.86 -10.86 26.42
N GLU A 200 -5.37 -9.92 25.60
CA GLU A 200 -5.66 -8.51 25.78
C GLU A 200 -7.13 -8.19 25.44
N GLY A 201 -7.67 -8.80 24.39
CA GLY A 201 -9.10 -8.72 24.07
C GLY A 201 -10.00 -9.25 25.19
N GLU A 202 -9.69 -10.43 25.71
CA GLU A 202 -10.43 -11.02 26.86
C GLU A 202 -10.35 -10.14 28.11
N LYS A 203 -9.19 -9.57 28.40
CA LYS A 203 -9.02 -8.61 29.50
C LYS A 203 -9.89 -7.36 29.30
N GLN A 204 -9.88 -6.77 28.11
CA GLN A 204 -10.69 -5.59 27.80
C GLN A 204 -12.18 -5.90 27.86
N GLU A 205 -12.59 -7.05 27.37
CA GLU A 205 -13.98 -7.51 27.48
C GLU A 205 -14.42 -7.65 28.96
N ALA A 206 -13.59 -8.27 29.81
CA ALA A 206 -13.88 -8.45 31.22
C ALA A 206 -13.98 -7.08 31.95
N ILE A 207 -13.08 -6.14 31.63
CA ILE A 207 -13.11 -4.79 32.18
C ILE A 207 -14.39 -4.06 31.76
N ALA A 208 -14.67 -4.03 30.45
CA ALA A 208 -15.86 -3.36 29.89
C ALA A 208 -17.17 -3.93 30.47
N LYS A 209 -17.24 -5.25 30.63
CA LYS A 209 -18.39 -5.93 31.27
C LYS A 209 -18.55 -5.52 32.73
N SER A 210 -17.47 -5.51 33.48
CA SER A 210 -17.48 -5.10 34.92
C SER A 210 -17.88 -3.62 35.07
N GLU A 211 -17.35 -2.73 34.23
CA GLU A 211 -17.72 -1.30 34.22
C GLU A 211 -19.19 -1.10 33.85
N GLY A 212 -19.67 -1.84 32.81
CA GLY A 212 -21.07 -1.83 32.43
C GLY A 212 -22.02 -2.30 33.55
N GLU A 213 -21.67 -3.38 34.25
CA GLU A 213 -22.44 -3.87 35.39
C GLU A 213 -22.44 -2.86 36.56
N LYS A 214 -21.28 -2.24 36.84
CA LYS A 214 -21.17 -1.19 37.86
C LYS A 214 -22.07 0.01 37.49
N ALA A 215 -21.98 0.51 36.28
CA ALA A 215 -22.80 1.62 35.80
C ALA A 215 -24.29 1.29 35.86
N ARG A 216 -24.68 0.08 35.49
CA ARG A 216 -26.07 -0.40 35.59
C ARG A 216 -26.56 -0.37 37.04
N ARG A 217 -25.78 -0.92 38.01
CA ARG A 217 -26.14 -0.93 39.41
C ARG A 217 -26.25 0.48 40.01
N VAL A 218 -25.34 1.38 39.61
CA VAL A 218 -25.41 2.79 40.06
C VAL A 218 -26.68 3.46 39.53
N ASN A 219 -26.95 3.34 38.21
CA ASN A 219 -28.13 3.92 37.60
C ASN A 219 -29.44 3.35 38.18
N GLU A 220 -29.50 2.03 38.47
CA GLU A 220 -30.63 1.39 39.14
C GLU A 220 -30.82 1.94 40.58
N ALA A 221 -29.74 2.13 41.31
CA ALA A 221 -29.78 2.68 42.68
C ALA A 221 -30.23 4.16 42.68
N GLU A 222 -29.69 4.96 41.76
CA GLU A 222 -30.11 6.36 41.59
C GLU A 222 -31.57 6.47 41.16
N GLY A 223 -32.00 5.60 40.24
CA GLY A 223 -33.39 5.51 39.80
C GLY A 223 -34.34 5.20 40.97
N ARG A 224 -33.99 4.19 41.79
CA ARG A 224 -34.79 3.85 42.99
C ARG A 224 -34.81 4.98 44.05
N ALA A 225 -33.66 5.64 44.26
CA ALA A 225 -33.60 6.77 45.17
C ALA A 225 -34.46 7.95 44.68
N ALA A 226 -34.43 8.23 43.38
CA ALA A 226 -35.30 9.25 42.79
C ALA A 226 -36.80 8.88 42.88
N GLU A 227 -37.15 7.61 42.63
CA GLU A 227 -38.51 7.09 42.78
C GLU A 227 -39.01 7.27 44.19
N ILE A 228 -38.25 6.80 45.20
CA ILE A 228 -38.60 6.94 46.63
C ILE A 228 -38.80 8.42 46.99
N ARG A 229 -37.91 9.30 46.52
CA ARG A 229 -38.02 10.74 46.80
C ARG A 229 -39.28 11.33 46.19
N LEU A 230 -39.54 11.03 44.91
CA LEU A 230 -40.74 11.53 44.25
C LEU A 230 -42.03 11.01 44.86
N VAL A 231 -42.06 9.73 45.24
CA VAL A 231 -43.22 9.15 45.96
C VAL A 231 -43.40 9.80 47.33
N ALA A 232 -42.34 10.02 48.09
CA ALA A 232 -42.39 10.67 49.38
C ALA A 232 -42.84 12.13 49.26
N GLU A 233 -42.35 12.88 48.27
CA GLU A 233 -42.78 14.28 48.01
C GLU A 233 -44.27 14.32 47.62
N ALA A 234 -44.69 13.45 46.70
CA ALA A 234 -46.08 13.35 46.27
C ALA A 234 -47.01 12.97 47.45
N THR A 235 -46.60 12.02 48.26
CA THR A 235 -47.34 11.60 49.44
C THR A 235 -47.45 12.74 50.48
N ALA A 236 -46.34 13.44 50.72
CA ALA A 236 -46.32 14.57 51.66
C ALA A 236 -47.21 15.74 51.14
N GLN A 237 -47.23 15.98 49.83
CA GLN A 237 -48.09 16.97 49.21
C GLN A 237 -49.56 16.55 49.34
N GLY A 238 -49.90 15.33 49.00
CA GLY A 238 -51.23 14.77 49.17
C GLY A 238 -51.75 14.87 50.61
N LEU A 239 -50.89 14.52 51.58
CA LEU A 239 -51.23 14.67 53.01
C LEU A 239 -51.47 16.13 53.43
N ARG A 240 -50.71 17.09 52.87
CA ARG A 240 -50.91 18.53 53.10
C ARG A 240 -52.25 19.02 52.53
N GLU A 241 -52.56 18.59 51.32
CA GLU A 241 -53.82 18.92 50.64
C GLU A 241 -55.03 18.35 51.43
N ILE A 242 -54.94 17.10 51.85
CA ILE A 242 -55.97 16.46 52.69
C ILE A 242 -56.11 17.21 54.02
N ALA A 243 -54.98 17.55 54.71
CA ALA A 243 -55.01 18.31 55.97
C ALA A 243 -55.56 19.74 55.81
N ALA A 244 -55.40 20.37 54.63
CA ALA A 244 -56.01 21.63 54.29
C ALA A 244 -57.54 21.49 54.09
N ALA A 245 -57.96 20.49 53.32
CA ALA A 245 -59.34 20.18 53.03
C ALA A 245 -60.15 19.80 54.29
N THR A 246 -59.54 19.12 55.27
CA THR A 246 -60.22 18.77 56.54
C THR A 246 -60.44 19.94 57.47
N LYS A 247 -59.78 21.08 57.25
CA LYS A 247 -60.00 22.32 58.05
C LYS A 247 -61.19 23.13 57.55
N GLU A 248 -61.68 22.85 56.38
CA GLU A 248 -62.89 23.50 55.83
C GLU A 248 -64.17 22.90 56.41
N GLN A 249 -65.26 23.70 56.44
CA GLN A 249 -66.52 23.30 56.94
C GLN A 249 -67.14 22.10 56.22
N GLY A 250 -67.30 20.96 56.88
CA GLY A 250 -67.72 19.69 56.25
C GLY A 250 -66.61 18.78 55.73
N GLY A 251 -65.33 19.21 55.80
CA GLY A 251 -64.18 18.45 55.34
C GLY A 251 -63.92 17.15 56.07
N MET A 252 -64.19 17.08 57.38
CA MET A 252 -64.03 15.88 58.21
C MET A 252 -65.09 14.82 57.86
N GLU A 253 -66.32 15.22 57.46
CA GLU A 253 -67.40 14.30 57.09
C GLU A 253 -67.10 13.68 55.74
N ALA A 254 -66.61 14.49 54.78
CA ALA A 254 -66.17 14.03 53.42
C ALA A 254 -65.01 13.04 53.49
N MET A 255 -64.07 13.30 54.41
CA MET A 255 -62.92 12.41 54.65
C MET A 255 -63.33 11.05 55.24
N ASN A 256 -64.28 11.09 56.20
CA ASN A 256 -64.83 9.84 56.82
C ASN A 256 -65.59 9.01 55.72
N LEU A 257 -66.32 9.68 54.85
CA LEU A 257 -66.97 9.00 53.70
C LEU A 257 -65.97 8.34 52.75
N ARG A 258 -64.91 9.06 52.41
CA ARG A 258 -63.85 8.50 51.51
C ARG A 258 -63.07 7.38 52.17
N LEU A 259 -62.76 7.44 53.47
CA LEU A 259 -62.20 6.36 54.23
C LEU A 259 -63.07 5.11 54.23
N ALA A 260 -64.42 5.33 54.41
CA ALA A 260 -65.36 4.23 54.33
C ALA A 260 -65.47 3.60 52.95
N GLU A 261 -65.47 4.41 51.89
CA GLU A 261 -65.45 3.93 50.51
C GLU A 261 -64.17 3.13 50.20
N GLN A 262 -63.03 3.63 50.62
CA GLN A 262 -61.73 2.95 50.38
C GLN A 262 -61.64 1.66 51.23
N TYR A 263 -62.16 1.67 52.42
CA TYR A 263 -62.24 0.46 53.26
C TYR A 263 -63.14 -0.62 52.58
N ILE A 264 -64.31 -0.21 52.07
CA ILE A 264 -65.22 -1.10 51.36
C ILE A 264 -64.57 -1.66 50.09
N ALA A 265 -63.84 -0.81 49.34
CA ALA A 265 -63.13 -1.21 48.11
C ALA A 265 -61.99 -2.23 48.41
N GLU A 266 -61.20 -2.00 49.43
CA GLU A 266 -60.14 -2.93 49.83
C GLU A 266 -60.74 -4.20 50.48
N PHE A 267 -61.81 -4.13 51.25
CA PHE A 267 -62.51 -5.26 51.77
C PHE A 267 -63.15 -6.10 50.67
N GLY A 268 -63.65 -5.45 49.61
CA GLY A 268 -64.15 -6.11 48.40
C GLY A 268 -63.09 -6.92 47.64
N LYS A 269 -61.78 -6.51 47.72
CA LYS A 269 -60.63 -7.26 47.16
C LYS A 269 -60.33 -8.52 47.93
N ILE A 270 -60.55 -8.51 49.23
CA ILE A 270 -60.35 -9.68 50.13
C ILE A 270 -61.46 -10.68 50.02
N ALA A 271 -62.69 -10.20 49.68
CA ALA A 271 -63.89 -11.00 49.54
C ALA A 271 -64.04 -11.74 48.19
N LYS A 272 -62.95 -11.92 47.41
CA LYS A 272 -62.94 -12.74 46.19
C LYS A 272 -63.10 -14.22 46.51
N THR A 273 -63.90 -14.88 45.71
CA THR A 273 -64.22 -16.32 45.78
C THR A 273 -63.01 -17.21 46.10
N GLY A 274 -63.00 -17.78 47.33
CA GLY A 274 -62.00 -18.74 47.75
C GLY A 274 -61.32 -18.47 49.12
N ASN A 275 -61.52 -17.31 49.73
CA ASN A 275 -61.00 -16.99 51.07
C ASN A 275 -62.08 -17.15 52.14
N THR A 276 -61.88 -18.10 53.09
CA THR A 276 -62.71 -18.23 54.26
C THR A 276 -62.31 -17.13 55.25
N LEU A 277 -63.14 -16.08 55.35
CA LEU A 277 -62.92 -15.03 56.34
C LEU A 277 -63.59 -15.40 57.63
N VAL A 278 -62.79 -15.65 58.64
CA VAL A 278 -63.31 -15.81 60.05
C VAL A 278 -63.34 -14.43 60.67
N LEU A 279 -64.56 -13.87 60.70
CA LEU A 279 -64.82 -12.61 61.36
C LEU A 279 -65.21 -12.89 62.86
N PRO A 280 -64.55 -12.28 63.84
CA PRO A 280 -65.00 -12.35 65.17
C PRO A 280 -66.38 -11.62 65.36
N THR A 281 -67.30 -12.26 66.00
CA THR A 281 -68.68 -11.88 66.15
C THR A 281 -68.97 -10.49 66.79
N ASP A 282 -67.92 -9.77 67.25
CA ASP A 282 -68.07 -8.47 67.85
C ASP A 282 -67.86 -7.26 66.94
N MET A 283 -67.75 -7.45 65.63
CA MET A 283 -67.61 -6.35 64.66
C MET A 283 -68.91 -5.56 64.34
N ALA A 284 -69.98 -5.70 65.16
CA ALA A 284 -71.17 -4.91 64.99
C ALA A 284 -70.98 -3.44 65.49
N ASN A 285 -69.84 -3.10 66.06
CA ASN A 285 -69.59 -1.78 66.60
C ASN A 285 -68.34 -1.12 66.06
N ILE A 286 -68.41 -0.74 64.75
CA ILE A 286 -67.41 -0.04 63.99
C ILE A 286 -66.96 1.27 64.68
N ALA A 287 -67.91 1.89 65.37
CA ALA A 287 -67.66 3.11 66.18
C ALA A 287 -66.74 2.83 67.40
N GLY A 288 -66.74 1.60 67.97
CA GLY A 288 -65.87 1.19 69.02
C GLY A 288 -64.41 0.99 68.60
N PHE A 289 -64.21 0.45 67.35
CA PHE A 289 -62.89 0.19 66.80
C PHE A 289 -62.16 1.49 66.39
N LEU A 290 -62.92 2.43 65.80
CA LEU A 290 -62.43 3.78 65.55
C LEU A 290 -62.03 4.54 66.80
N LYS A 291 -62.73 4.34 67.86
CA LYS A 291 -62.44 4.94 69.16
C LYS A 291 -61.20 4.33 69.84
N ALA A 292 -60.99 3.03 69.69
CA ALA A 292 -59.80 2.35 70.17
C ALA A 292 -58.54 2.76 69.35
N ALA A 293 -58.64 2.87 67.99
CA ALA A 293 -57.57 3.33 67.14
C ALA A 293 -57.15 4.78 67.43
N THR A 294 -58.08 5.67 67.72
CA THR A 294 -57.80 7.07 68.13
C THR A 294 -57.20 7.22 69.52
N THR A 295 -57.44 6.25 70.41
CA THR A 295 -56.87 6.25 71.76
C THR A 295 -55.42 5.82 71.74
N VAL A 296 -55.04 4.81 70.88
CA VAL A 296 -53.66 4.34 70.68
C VAL A 296 -52.78 5.45 70.05
N VAL A 297 -53.35 6.26 69.13
CA VAL A 297 -52.61 7.40 68.55
C VAL A 297 -52.44 8.56 69.53
N LYS A 298 -53.24 8.63 70.62
CA LYS A 298 -53.09 9.64 71.67
C LYS A 298 -52.08 9.27 72.74
N GLU A 299 -51.76 8.01 72.91
CA GLU A 299 -50.77 7.52 73.92
C GLU A 299 -49.34 7.42 73.42
N VAL A 300 -49.11 7.67 72.10
CA VAL A 300 -47.77 7.72 71.51
C VAL A 300 -47.35 9.18 71.23
N LYS A 301 -47.62 10.03 72.18
CA LYS A 301 -47.03 11.38 72.20
C LYS A 301 -46.23 11.58 73.42
#